data_0fae7299f4cb97223a426453ba0b6b96
#
_entry.id   0fae7299f4cb97223a426453ba0b6b96
#
_cell.length_a   1.000
_cell.length_b   1.000
_cell.length_c   1.000
_cell.angle_alpha   90.00
_cell.angle_beta   90.00
_cell.angle_gamma   90.00
#
_symmetry.space_group_name_H-M   'P 1'
#
loop_
_entity.id
_entity.type
_entity.pdbx_description
1 polymer ?
#
loop_
_entity_poly.entity_id
_entity_poly.type
_entity_poly.pdbx_seq_one_letter_code
_entity_poly.pdbx_strand_id
1 'polypeptide(L)'
;IQTLKYIIAVGKYGNFTTAAYQCSTSQSSLSKHIQNAEMEIGGIKLFNRASRPVETTMAGQEFIRYAEHIDSSYDMLLQTMVKYNQKRKKEITIGLIPAMGRLGLLPLVSQFKQQLPDGYHLKILDRPSRELIDLLKSELIDAAVIVIAPNQPFDIAVTYYTLMKNELVLI
;
A
#
# COMPACT_ATOMS: atom_id res chain seq x y z
N ILE A 1 -3.64 -7.38 13.89
CA ILE A 1 -3.18 -7.13 12.50
C ILE A 1 -3.12 -8.42 11.69
N GLN A 2 -2.48 -9.49 12.20
CA GLN A 2 -2.34 -10.73 11.41
C GLN A 2 -3.68 -11.30 10.92
N THR A 3 -4.72 -11.28 11.77
CA THR A 3 -6.07 -11.73 11.40
C THR A 3 -6.68 -10.89 10.28
N LEU A 4 -6.43 -9.57 10.27
CA LEU A 4 -6.88 -8.68 9.18
C LEU A 4 -6.23 -9.09 7.86
N LYS A 5 -4.92 -9.35 7.84
CA LYS A 5 -4.20 -9.83 6.65
C LYS A 5 -4.76 -11.16 6.13
N TYR A 6 -5.16 -12.06 7.02
CA TYR A 6 -5.81 -13.32 6.63
C TYR A 6 -7.17 -13.09 5.97
N ILE A 7 -7.99 -12.18 6.53
CA ILE A 7 -9.31 -11.86 5.98
C ILE A 7 -9.17 -11.20 4.61
N ILE A 8 -8.26 -10.23 4.46
CA ILE A 8 -7.94 -9.57 3.18
C ILE A 8 -7.49 -10.60 2.15
N ALA A 9 -6.60 -11.52 2.52
CA ALA A 9 -6.09 -12.55 1.62
C ALA A 9 -7.21 -13.50 1.14
N VAL A 10 -8.11 -13.96 2.03
CA VAL A 10 -9.25 -14.82 1.61
C VAL A 10 -10.18 -14.06 0.67
N GLY A 11 -10.46 -12.78 0.94
CA GLY A 11 -11.26 -11.94 0.04
C GLY A 11 -10.63 -11.79 -1.33
N LYS A 12 -9.31 -11.60 -1.38
CA LYS A 12 -8.56 -11.44 -2.64
C LYS A 12 -8.49 -12.71 -3.47
N TYR A 13 -8.24 -13.88 -2.83
CA TYR A 13 -7.98 -15.12 -3.55
C TYR A 13 -9.21 -16.03 -3.69
N GLY A 14 -10.30 -15.76 -2.98
CA GLY A 14 -11.52 -16.59 -2.99
C GLY A 14 -11.28 -18.05 -2.56
N ASN A 15 -10.17 -18.32 -1.86
CA ASN A 15 -9.76 -19.68 -1.48
C ASN A 15 -8.92 -19.67 -0.21
N PHE A 16 -9.35 -20.38 0.82
CA PHE A 16 -8.66 -20.46 2.11
C PHE A 16 -7.27 -21.10 2.02
N THR A 17 -7.08 -22.10 1.17
CA THR A 17 -5.80 -22.80 0.99
C THR A 17 -4.78 -21.89 0.31
N THR A 18 -5.19 -21.23 -0.77
CA THR A 18 -4.35 -20.25 -1.48
C THR A 18 -3.98 -19.09 -0.59
N ALA A 19 -4.96 -18.53 0.15
CA ALA A 19 -4.72 -17.44 1.10
C ALA A 19 -3.74 -17.84 2.20
N ALA A 20 -3.88 -19.07 2.76
CA ALA A 20 -2.97 -19.58 3.78
C ALA A 20 -1.54 -19.71 3.26
N TYR A 21 -1.35 -20.24 2.05
CA TYR A 21 -0.05 -20.31 1.38
C TYR A 21 0.60 -18.92 1.24
N GLN A 22 -0.15 -17.95 0.75
CA GLN A 22 0.31 -16.56 0.59
C GLN A 22 0.65 -15.87 1.92
N CYS A 23 -0.03 -16.27 2.99
CA CYS A 23 0.23 -15.75 4.34
C CYS A 23 1.25 -16.59 5.14
N SER A 24 1.91 -17.55 4.51
CA SER A 24 2.90 -18.46 5.15
C SER A 24 2.36 -19.13 6.42
N THR A 25 1.12 -19.64 6.35
CA THR A 25 0.45 -20.31 7.47
C THR A 25 -0.32 -21.55 6.99
N SER A 26 -0.82 -22.37 7.93
CA SER A 26 -1.70 -23.49 7.59
C SER A 26 -3.13 -23.01 7.35
N GLN A 27 -3.86 -23.71 6.47
CA GLN A 27 -5.27 -23.42 6.19
C GLN A 27 -6.13 -23.53 7.46
N SER A 28 -5.86 -24.52 8.33
CA SER A 28 -6.57 -24.70 9.60
C SER A 28 -6.35 -23.52 10.56
N SER A 29 -5.11 -23.04 10.69
CA SER A 29 -4.78 -21.88 11.50
C SER A 29 -5.48 -20.62 10.97
N LEU A 30 -5.35 -20.33 9.67
CA LEU A 30 -6.00 -19.18 9.04
C LEU A 30 -7.52 -19.23 9.24
N SER A 31 -8.15 -20.39 8.99
CA SER A 31 -9.60 -20.58 9.17
C SER A 31 -10.03 -20.34 10.61
N LYS A 32 -9.26 -20.81 11.60
CA LYS A 32 -9.54 -20.61 13.03
C LYS A 32 -9.45 -19.13 13.42
N HIS A 33 -8.44 -18.42 12.94
CA HIS A 33 -8.32 -16.97 13.19
C HIS A 33 -9.51 -16.19 12.64
N ILE A 34 -9.96 -16.51 11.42
CA ILE A 34 -11.12 -15.86 10.82
C ILE A 34 -12.39 -16.20 11.59
N GLN A 35 -12.59 -17.48 12.00
CA GLN A 35 -13.74 -17.84 12.82
C GLN A 35 -13.79 -17.10 14.14
N ASN A 36 -12.64 -16.94 14.82
CA ASN A 36 -12.56 -16.18 16.06
C ASN A 36 -12.94 -14.71 15.84
N ALA A 37 -12.43 -14.09 14.78
CA ALA A 37 -12.79 -12.72 14.43
C ALA A 37 -14.28 -12.57 14.12
N GLU A 38 -14.88 -13.53 13.38
CA GLU A 38 -16.33 -13.56 13.15
C GLU A 38 -17.11 -13.64 14.48
N MET A 39 -16.63 -14.42 15.46
CA MET A 39 -17.25 -14.51 16.79
C MET A 39 -17.12 -13.22 17.59
N GLU A 40 -15.95 -12.57 17.57
CA GLU A 40 -15.68 -11.30 18.26
C GLU A 40 -16.59 -10.17 17.78
N ILE A 41 -16.97 -10.16 16.51
CA ILE A 41 -17.91 -9.19 15.94
C ILE A 41 -19.39 -9.62 16.02
N GLY A 42 -19.73 -10.48 16.98
CA GLY A 42 -21.10 -10.91 17.22
C GLY A 42 -21.57 -12.08 16.36
N GLY A 43 -20.66 -12.90 15.83
CA GLY A 43 -20.98 -14.10 15.03
C GLY A 43 -21.30 -13.80 13.57
N ILE A 44 -21.09 -12.57 13.13
CA ILE A 44 -21.33 -12.14 11.74
C ILE A 44 -20.37 -12.88 10.81
N LYS A 45 -20.92 -13.52 9.77
CA LYS A 45 -20.14 -14.24 8.77
C LYS A 45 -19.57 -13.28 7.73
N LEU A 46 -18.25 -13.30 7.56
CA LEU A 46 -17.55 -12.49 6.56
C LEU A 46 -17.46 -13.20 5.21
N PHE A 47 -17.53 -14.54 5.22
CA PHE A 47 -17.40 -15.36 4.02
C PHE A 47 -18.51 -16.39 3.91
N ASN A 48 -19.01 -16.60 2.69
CA ASN A 48 -19.85 -17.75 2.34
C ASN A 48 -18.93 -18.94 2.00
N ARG A 49 -18.78 -19.86 2.96
CA ARG A 49 -17.90 -21.02 2.84
C ARG A 49 -18.47 -22.14 1.98
N ALA A 50 -19.77 -22.07 1.64
CA ALA A 50 -20.43 -23.05 0.78
C ALA A 50 -20.17 -22.77 -0.71
N SER A 51 -19.85 -21.53 -1.08
CA SER A 51 -19.54 -21.14 -2.46
C SER A 51 -18.14 -21.59 -2.88
N ARG A 52 -17.96 -21.87 -4.15
CA ARG A 52 -16.66 -22.15 -4.78
C ARG A 52 -16.60 -21.41 -6.12
N PRO A 53 -15.76 -20.36 -6.22
CA PRO A 53 -14.86 -19.78 -5.20
C PRO A 53 -15.61 -19.28 -3.95
N VAL A 54 -14.89 -19.16 -2.83
CA VAL A 54 -15.42 -18.57 -1.60
C VAL A 54 -15.74 -17.11 -1.85
N GLU A 55 -16.97 -16.71 -1.54
CA GLU A 55 -17.47 -15.36 -1.74
C GLU A 55 -17.47 -14.57 -0.43
N THR A 56 -17.21 -13.27 -0.52
CA THR A 56 -17.38 -12.36 0.62
C THR A 56 -18.86 -12.00 0.79
N THR A 57 -19.35 -11.98 2.03
CA THR A 57 -20.67 -11.43 2.35
C THR A 57 -20.64 -9.89 2.24
N MET A 58 -21.80 -9.23 2.30
CA MET A 58 -21.87 -7.77 2.38
C MET A 58 -21.07 -7.24 3.59
N ALA A 59 -21.23 -7.88 4.75
CA ALA A 59 -20.45 -7.55 5.94
C ALA A 59 -18.95 -7.81 5.73
N GLY A 60 -18.59 -8.87 5.02
CA GLY A 60 -17.21 -9.19 4.67
C GLY A 60 -16.56 -8.14 3.78
N GLN A 61 -17.26 -7.63 2.78
CA GLN A 61 -16.78 -6.57 1.91
C GLN A 61 -16.48 -5.27 2.70
N GLU A 62 -17.43 -4.89 3.56
CA GLU A 62 -17.27 -3.72 4.42
C GLU A 62 -16.11 -3.91 5.41
N PHE A 63 -16.00 -5.08 6.02
CA PHE A 63 -14.90 -5.43 6.92
C PHE A 63 -13.55 -5.35 6.22
N ILE A 64 -13.42 -5.94 5.01
CA ILE A 64 -12.17 -5.92 4.24
C ILE A 64 -11.75 -4.48 3.92
N ARG A 65 -12.68 -3.63 3.51
CA ARG A 65 -12.40 -2.23 3.23
C ARG A 65 -11.75 -1.51 4.43
N TYR A 66 -12.29 -1.70 5.63
CA TYR A 66 -11.69 -1.14 6.85
C TYR A 66 -10.39 -1.84 7.25
N ALA A 67 -10.32 -3.15 7.07
CA ALA A 67 -9.12 -3.94 7.36
C ALA A 67 -7.91 -3.47 6.53
N GLU A 68 -8.11 -3.16 5.25
CA GLU A 68 -7.09 -2.59 4.36
C GLU A 68 -6.60 -1.22 4.83
N HIS A 69 -7.51 -0.35 5.29
CA HIS A 69 -7.14 0.93 5.87
C HIS A 69 -6.32 0.79 7.16
N ILE A 70 -6.71 -0.14 8.04
CA ILE A 70 -5.98 -0.41 9.28
C ILE A 70 -4.59 -0.99 8.99
N ASP A 71 -4.49 -1.94 8.04
CA ASP A 71 -3.22 -2.57 7.66
C ASP A 71 -2.26 -1.53 7.07
N SER A 72 -2.74 -0.66 6.18
CA SER A 72 -1.97 0.45 5.63
C SER A 72 -1.51 1.44 6.72
N SER A 73 -2.40 1.80 7.66
CA SER A 73 -2.06 2.68 8.78
C SER A 73 -1.03 2.06 9.71
N TYR A 74 -1.09 0.75 9.92
CA TYR A 74 -0.12 0.02 10.72
C TYR A 74 1.26 -0.01 10.04
N ASP A 75 1.30 -0.21 8.72
CA ASP A 75 2.55 -0.15 7.96
C ASP A 75 3.17 1.25 8.02
N MET A 76 2.36 2.32 7.95
CA MET A 76 2.83 3.70 8.16
C MET A 76 3.37 3.91 9.57
N LEU A 77 2.72 3.36 10.61
CA LEU A 77 3.22 3.41 11.99
C LEU A 77 4.61 2.78 12.09
N LEU A 78 4.78 1.58 11.55
CA LEU A 78 6.08 0.88 11.58
C LEU A 78 7.17 1.69 10.86
N GLN A 79 6.86 2.25 9.70
CA GLN A 79 7.79 3.11 8.95
C GLN A 79 8.16 4.36 9.76
N THR A 80 7.19 4.99 10.42
CA THR A 80 7.44 6.13 11.31
C THR A 80 8.38 5.75 12.46
N MET A 81 8.18 4.58 13.08
CA MET A 81 9.04 4.11 14.18
C MET A 81 10.47 3.82 13.73
N VAL A 82 10.66 3.40 12.47
CA VAL A 82 12.00 3.24 11.89
C VAL A 82 12.78 4.55 11.89
N LYS A 83 12.14 5.71 11.66
CA LYS A 83 12.78 7.02 11.72
C LYS A 83 13.41 7.29 13.10
N TYR A 84 12.77 6.89 14.18
CA TYR A 84 13.29 7.05 15.55
C TYR A 84 14.46 6.11 15.87
N ASN A 85 14.56 5.00 15.17
CA ASN A 85 15.63 4.01 15.36
C ASN A 85 16.86 4.27 14.47
N GLN A 86 16.73 5.11 13.45
CA GLN A 86 17.84 5.44 12.54
C GLN A 86 18.71 6.56 13.13
N LYS A 87 19.78 6.19 13.80
CA LYS A 87 20.98 7.04 13.91
C LYS A 87 21.44 7.35 12.47
N ARG A 88 21.00 8.53 11.96
CA ARG A 88 21.53 9.25 10.79
C ARG A 88 22.15 8.39 9.68
N LYS A 89 21.38 7.56 9.02
CA LYS A 89 21.68 7.25 7.63
C LYS A 89 21.21 8.44 6.81
N LYS A 90 22.10 9.01 6.00
CA LYS A 90 21.75 10.01 5.00
C LYS A 90 20.95 9.29 3.88
N GLU A 91 19.71 8.92 4.14
CA GLU A 91 18.82 8.22 3.20
C GLU A 91 17.77 9.20 2.71
N ILE A 92 17.67 9.34 1.40
CA ILE A 92 16.59 10.07 0.73
C ILE A 92 15.62 9.04 0.18
N THR A 93 14.35 9.14 0.58
CA THR A 93 13.30 8.24 0.11
C THR A 93 12.42 8.95 -0.91
N ILE A 94 12.34 8.43 -2.13
CA ILE A 94 11.50 8.95 -3.21
C ILE A 94 10.42 7.95 -3.56
N GLY A 95 9.17 8.40 -3.55
CA GLY A 95 8.03 7.66 -4.05
C GLY A 95 7.88 7.83 -5.57
N LEU A 96 7.72 6.74 -6.29
CA LEU A 96 7.50 6.73 -7.73
C LEU A 96 6.21 5.97 -8.05
N ILE A 97 5.47 6.45 -9.05
CA ILE A 97 4.32 5.71 -9.58
C ILE A 97 4.79 4.54 -10.46
N PRO A 98 4.03 3.43 -10.55
CA PRO A 98 4.37 2.27 -11.39
C PRO A 98 4.56 2.60 -12.87
N ALA A 99 4.00 3.72 -13.33
CA ALA A 99 4.08 4.16 -14.73
C ALA A 99 5.42 4.80 -15.13
N MET A 100 6.35 5.03 -14.19
CA MET A 100 7.62 5.75 -14.45
C MET A 100 8.42 5.20 -15.63
N GLY A 101 8.48 3.87 -15.77
CA GLY A 101 9.16 3.22 -16.89
C GLY A 101 8.52 3.56 -18.24
N ARG A 102 7.19 3.50 -18.31
CA ARG A 102 6.41 3.82 -19.53
C ARG A 102 6.47 5.30 -19.89
N LEU A 103 6.63 6.17 -18.91
CA LEU A 103 6.75 7.61 -19.10
C LEU A 103 8.20 8.05 -19.46
N GLY A 104 9.15 7.13 -19.55
CA GLY A 104 10.53 7.45 -19.87
C GLY A 104 11.26 8.26 -18.79
N LEU A 105 10.77 8.26 -17.54
CA LEU A 105 11.30 9.10 -16.45
C LEU A 105 12.37 8.39 -15.60
N LEU A 106 12.62 7.10 -15.81
CA LEU A 106 13.65 6.36 -15.08
C LEU A 106 15.08 6.93 -15.22
N PRO A 107 15.50 7.47 -16.38
CA PRO A 107 16.82 8.10 -16.50
C PRO A 107 17.00 9.28 -15.54
N LEU A 108 15.95 10.06 -15.24
CA LEU A 108 16.01 11.17 -14.29
C LEU A 108 16.36 10.69 -12.88
N VAL A 109 15.79 9.55 -12.47
CA VAL A 109 16.06 8.94 -11.16
C VAL A 109 17.51 8.46 -11.09
N SER A 110 18.04 7.89 -12.18
CA SER A 110 19.42 7.44 -12.27
C SER A 110 20.38 8.62 -12.21
N GLN A 111 20.09 9.71 -12.93
CA GLN A 111 20.88 10.94 -12.90
C GLN A 111 20.86 11.57 -11.51
N PHE A 112 19.71 11.67 -10.86
CA PHE A 112 19.61 12.16 -9.49
C PHE A 112 20.45 11.33 -8.52
N LYS A 113 20.42 10.00 -8.63
CA LYS A 113 21.24 9.11 -7.80
C LYS A 113 22.74 9.39 -7.95
N GLN A 114 23.20 9.69 -9.18
CA GLN A 114 24.61 10.00 -9.45
C GLN A 114 25.04 11.38 -8.89
N GLN A 115 24.10 12.29 -8.70
CA GLN A 115 24.37 13.64 -8.17
C GLN A 115 24.27 13.72 -6.63
N LEU A 116 23.88 12.64 -5.97
CA LEU A 116 23.82 12.62 -4.51
C LEU A 116 25.23 12.74 -3.91
N PRO A 117 25.40 13.55 -2.85
CA PRO A 117 26.66 13.64 -2.14
C PRO A 117 27.07 12.30 -1.51
N ASP A 118 28.36 12.13 -1.28
CA ASP A 118 28.91 10.94 -0.64
C ASP A 118 28.24 10.65 0.70
N GLY A 119 27.90 9.37 0.90
CA GLY A 119 27.24 8.87 2.10
C GLY A 119 25.73 9.02 2.10
N TYR A 120 25.11 9.56 1.04
CA TYR A 120 23.67 9.52 0.85
C TYR A 120 23.25 8.24 0.11
N HIS A 121 22.11 7.67 0.51
CA HIS A 121 21.50 6.53 -0.13
C HIS A 121 20.11 6.89 -0.64
N LEU A 122 19.81 6.53 -1.88
CA LEU A 122 18.50 6.72 -2.48
C LEU A 122 17.67 5.44 -2.28
N LYS A 123 16.55 5.58 -1.61
CA LYS A 123 15.51 4.54 -1.49
C LYS A 123 14.33 4.91 -2.38
N ILE A 124 13.85 3.96 -3.14
CA ILE A 124 12.73 4.12 -4.05
C ILE A 124 11.56 3.30 -3.54
N LEU A 125 10.38 3.92 -3.46
CA LEU A 125 9.11 3.26 -3.15
C LEU A 125 8.22 3.34 -4.39
N ASP A 126 7.74 2.20 -4.85
CA ASP A 126 6.78 2.12 -5.95
C ASP A 126 5.37 1.97 -5.38
N ARG A 127 4.55 3.04 -5.52
CA ARG A 127 3.18 3.10 -5.00
C ARG A 127 2.28 3.97 -5.88
N PRO A 128 0.95 3.74 -5.86
CA PRO A 128 -0.02 4.62 -6.49
C PRO A 128 0.06 6.06 -5.95
N SER A 129 -0.30 7.05 -6.80
CA SER A 129 -0.23 8.48 -6.43
C SER A 129 -0.90 8.81 -5.11
N ARG A 130 -2.05 8.20 -4.82
CA ARG A 130 -2.81 8.44 -3.57
C ARG A 130 -1.99 8.06 -2.33
N GLU A 131 -1.40 6.87 -2.33
CA GLU A 131 -0.56 6.40 -1.22
C GLU A 131 0.69 7.28 -1.06
N LEU A 132 1.31 7.70 -2.17
CA LEU A 132 2.47 8.58 -2.15
C LEU A 132 2.14 9.95 -1.56
N ILE A 133 0.95 10.47 -1.80
CA ILE A 133 0.46 11.71 -1.21
C ILE A 133 0.33 11.57 0.31
N ASP A 134 -0.23 10.46 0.78
CA ASP A 134 -0.39 10.20 2.22
C ASP A 134 0.98 10.03 2.90
N LEU A 135 1.92 9.37 2.25
CA LEU A 135 3.30 9.22 2.72
C LEU A 135 4.04 10.57 2.79
N LEU A 136 3.85 11.45 1.79
CA LEU A 136 4.40 12.82 1.81
C LEU A 136 3.83 13.65 2.95
N LYS A 137 2.50 13.63 3.16
CA LYS A 137 1.83 14.34 4.26
C LYS A 137 2.33 13.89 5.63
N SER A 138 2.66 12.61 5.76
CA SER A 138 3.19 12.01 6.98
C SER A 138 4.70 12.15 7.12
N GLU A 139 5.37 12.87 6.19
CA GLU A 139 6.84 13.01 6.15
C GLU A 139 7.61 11.68 6.12
N LEU A 140 6.96 10.62 5.61
CA LEU A 140 7.54 9.28 5.50
C LEU A 140 8.41 9.11 4.25
N ILE A 141 8.24 9.99 3.28
CA ILE A 141 9.08 10.12 2.09
C ILE A 141 9.45 11.59 1.87
N ASP A 142 10.60 11.82 1.27
CA ASP A 142 11.16 13.17 1.07
C ASP A 142 10.63 13.81 -0.20
N ALA A 143 10.32 13.01 -1.22
CA ALA A 143 9.76 13.46 -2.49
C ALA A 143 8.89 12.37 -3.12
N ALA A 144 8.02 12.75 -4.05
CA ALA A 144 7.26 11.81 -4.86
C ALA A 144 7.06 12.30 -6.28
N VAL A 145 7.05 11.36 -7.23
CA VAL A 145 6.54 11.60 -8.58
C VAL A 145 5.16 10.99 -8.66
N ILE A 146 4.16 11.84 -8.89
CA ILE A 146 2.74 11.45 -8.92
C ILE A 146 2.06 11.95 -10.19
N VAL A 147 0.90 11.38 -10.49
CA VAL A 147 0.00 11.90 -11.52
C VAL A 147 -1.16 12.62 -10.81
N ILE A 148 -1.45 13.83 -11.28
CA ILE A 148 -2.56 14.64 -10.81
C ILE A 148 -3.50 14.90 -11.99
N ALA A 149 -4.80 14.67 -11.80
CA ALA A 149 -5.79 15.03 -12.79
C ALA A 149 -5.97 16.58 -12.87
N PRO A 150 -6.20 17.15 -14.05
CA PRO A 150 -6.24 18.61 -14.23
C PRO A 150 -7.24 19.37 -13.35
N ASN A 151 -8.30 18.68 -12.91
CA ASN A 151 -9.40 19.28 -12.13
C ASN A 151 -9.42 18.79 -10.67
N GLN A 152 -8.38 18.12 -10.22
CA GLN A 152 -8.31 17.66 -8.83
C GLN A 152 -7.59 18.71 -7.99
N PRO A 153 -8.25 19.31 -6.98
CA PRO A 153 -7.59 20.24 -6.07
C PRO A 153 -6.45 19.52 -5.36
N PHE A 154 -5.25 20.05 -5.53
CA PHE A 154 -4.05 19.55 -4.89
C PHE A 154 -3.77 20.41 -3.67
N ASP A 155 -4.48 20.12 -2.58
CA ASP A 155 -4.37 20.83 -1.31
C ASP A 155 -3.36 20.12 -0.39
N ILE A 156 -2.09 20.37 -0.67
CA ILE A 156 -0.98 19.91 0.19
C ILE A 156 0.02 21.05 0.32
N ALA A 157 0.46 21.29 1.55
CA ALA A 157 1.53 22.27 1.84
C ALA A 157 2.91 21.71 1.42
N VAL A 158 3.08 21.37 0.13
CA VAL A 158 4.33 20.92 -0.46
C VAL A 158 4.67 21.74 -1.70
N THR A 159 5.95 21.92 -1.96
CA THR A 159 6.42 22.50 -3.22
C THR A 159 6.34 21.45 -4.31
N TYR A 160 5.73 21.76 -5.45
CA TYR A 160 5.63 20.84 -6.58
C TYR A 160 6.09 21.49 -7.89
N TYR A 161 6.53 20.64 -8.81
CA TYR A 161 6.97 21.00 -10.15
C TYR A 161 6.32 20.09 -11.17
N THR A 162 5.84 20.65 -12.27
CA THR A 162 5.30 19.85 -13.39
C THR A 162 6.46 19.30 -14.22
N LEU A 163 6.64 17.97 -14.23
CA LEU A 163 7.67 17.31 -15.03
C LEU A 163 7.22 17.13 -16.48
N MET A 164 5.95 16.77 -16.70
CA MET A 164 5.39 16.59 -18.04
C MET A 164 3.86 16.69 -18.00
N LYS A 165 3.26 16.95 -19.14
CA LYS A 165 1.80 16.87 -19.37
C LYS A 165 1.52 15.74 -20.33
N ASN A 166 0.60 14.84 -19.98
CA ASN A 166 0.13 13.75 -20.83
C ASN A 166 -1.38 13.84 -21.02
N GLU A 167 -1.85 13.42 -22.18
CA GLU A 167 -3.27 13.21 -22.46
C GLU A 167 -3.61 11.73 -22.29
N LEU A 168 -4.73 11.44 -21.60
CA LEU A 168 -5.31 10.10 -21.54
C LEU A 168 -6.21 9.92 -22.75
N VAL A 169 -5.85 8.99 -23.62
CA VAL A 169 -6.68 8.58 -24.76
C VAL A 169 -7.32 7.23 -24.41
N LEU A 170 -8.65 7.17 -24.45
CA LEU A 170 -9.38 5.90 -24.46
C LEU A 170 -9.30 5.31 -25.87
N ILE A 171 -8.73 4.11 -26.00
CA ILE A 171 -8.73 3.32 -27.24
C ILE A 171 -9.83 2.26 -27.12
#